data_e788ef805f79b63d66ad91a0f957581d
#
_entry.id   e788ef805f79b63d66ad91a0f957581d
#
_cell.length_a   1.000
_cell.length_b   1.000
_cell.length_c   1.000
_cell.angle_alpha   90.00
_cell.angle_beta   90.00
_cell.angle_gamma   90.00
#
_symmetry.space_group_name_H-M   'P 1'
#
loop_
_entity.id
_entity.type
_entity.pdbx_description
1 polymer ?
#
loop_
_entity_poly.entity_id
_entity_poly.type
_entity_poly.pdbx_seq_one_letter_code
_entity_poly.pdbx_strand_id
1 'polypeptide(L)'
;MFLWGQSDTLWTADIIGEVSTGSEYRTSADSLATDVESASDYLQKDSRFNLKQYTPGSVVASSFGGASSEQSRVLWDGIDISSMATGVLDLSLVPAMMLSTTSIVDGINGGASSNMGSMGALNLNLSPKSGRGTTTAIGLTSIGERTLNAHSWGSFSNIRYQSIVRFTSSENEYDYRIGTLEGRMVGNGYGDLTYLQRFSGSMGKTYWSSDLWYTQSEKNNSGSILSPGYINHLEDEVVRFKYKLKRGHNELKLFASQEWQAYTDTMSSWTLRDTNTFGQFTAHYTRTEKLYHAHLSLNRYTAGGMNRTATVWMPQVQLNLKPSQAWNTVLKAAQYHNHVYWSAYALYSHSKTPWLQQWSVGSYYRLPTLNEMYWNPGGNVGVSAERSYGAKYSLEHEGKWTIRFTSDQLYYDQMIQWAPGSDGNWTPQNYYSVYTSTTYLGVQRKIWQQKHAFNTTHQYSRILDVASNNSNIIGKQLIYRPALQAVYTIEQELPVGTLMLRGYYTGLRHTLRDNARTGDLPAQSWVDLAYSLSSKSKRWQWVFRIENITGAQRQFYQYYPMPGRTYLLNIKLHS
;
A
#
# COMPACT_ATOMS: atom_id res chain seq x y z
N MET A 1 -2.83 -38.48 28.65
CA MET A 1 -2.53 -37.28 29.44
C MET A 1 -1.91 -36.26 28.49
N PHE A 2 -2.74 -35.39 27.90
CA PHE A 2 -2.34 -34.42 26.86
C PHE A 2 -2.01 -33.10 27.57
N LEU A 3 -0.77 -32.69 27.52
CA LEU A 3 -0.35 -31.34 27.90
C LEU A 3 -0.49 -30.45 26.65
N TRP A 4 -1.49 -29.62 26.64
CA TRP A 4 -1.62 -28.50 25.71
C TRP A 4 -0.62 -27.42 26.13
N GLY A 5 0.30 -27.11 25.22
CA GLY A 5 1.16 -25.95 25.36
C GLY A 5 0.31 -24.68 25.38
N GLN A 6 0.42 -23.90 26.42
CA GLN A 6 -0.11 -22.55 26.48
C GLN A 6 0.58 -21.71 25.39
N SER A 7 -0.17 -21.32 24.40
CA SER A 7 0.24 -20.27 23.47
C SER A 7 0.33 -18.96 24.24
N ASP A 8 1.42 -18.25 24.07
CA ASP A 8 1.69 -16.93 24.63
C ASP A 8 0.64 -15.90 24.21
N THR A 9 -0.47 -15.86 24.92
CA THR A 9 -1.56 -14.89 24.74
C THR A 9 -1.28 -13.54 25.42
N LEU A 10 -0.14 -13.38 26.08
CA LEU A 10 0.21 -12.17 26.84
C LEU A 10 0.67 -10.98 25.98
N TRP A 11 0.92 -11.16 24.68
CA TRP A 11 1.46 -10.12 23.80
C TRP A 11 0.45 -9.51 22.83
N THR A 12 -0.70 -10.13 22.65
CA THR A 12 -1.78 -9.61 21.82
C THR A 12 -2.60 -8.51 22.50
N ALA A 13 -2.57 -8.43 23.84
CA ALA A 13 -3.32 -7.43 24.59
C ALA A 13 -2.71 -6.02 24.53
N ASP A 14 -1.39 -5.89 24.31
CA ASP A 14 -0.71 -4.59 24.23
C ASP A 14 -0.82 -3.92 22.84
N ILE A 15 -1.15 -4.67 21.80
CA ILE A 15 -1.36 -4.14 20.44
C ILE A 15 -2.78 -3.56 20.25
N ILE A 16 -3.73 -3.97 21.10
CA ILE A 16 -5.12 -3.47 21.09
C ILE A 16 -5.23 -2.01 21.59
N GLY A 17 -4.15 -1.41 22.09
CA GLY A 17 -4.12 0.01 22.49
C GLY A 17 -4.12 1.01 21.34
N GLU A 18 -3.80 0.61 20.12
CA GLU A 18 -3.96 1.48 18.95
C GLU A 18 -5.41 1.41 18.47
N VAL A 19 -5.96 2.57 18.26
CA VAL A 19 -7.34 2.80 17.87
C VAL A 19 -7.72 1.91 16.69
N SER A 20 -8.43 0.82 16.96
CA SER A 20 -9.20 0.15 15.93
C SER A 20 -10.29 1.11 15.45
N THR A 21 -10.00 1.85 14.41
CA THR A 21 -10.91 2.83 13.80
C THR A 21 -11.87 2.18 12.79
N GLY A 22 -12.05 0.89 12.87
CA GLY A 22 -12.90 0.14 11.95
C GLY A 22 -12.41 -1.30 11.80
N SER A 23 -12.98 -2.03 10.87
CA SER A 23 -12.55 -3.38 10.54
C SER A 23 -11.07 -3.39 10.11
N GLU A 24 -10.22 -3.65 11.08
CA GLU A 24 -8.79 -3.84 10.88
C GLU A 24 -8.57 -5.25 10.36
N TYR A 25 -8.28 -5.39 9.08
CA TYR A 25 -7.96 -6.68 8.50
C TYR A 25 -6.47 -6.96 8.69
N ARG A 26 -6.16 -7.97 9.49
CA ARG A 26 -4.82 -8.55 9.47
C ARG A 26 -4.73 -9.45 8.25
N THR A 27 -3.76 -9.19 7.40
CA THR A 27 -3.43 -10.14 6.34
C THR A 27 -2.92 -11.42 7.01
N SER A 28 -3.63 -12.53 6.87
CA SER A 28 -3.05 -13.83 7.23
C SER A 28 -1.85 -14.04 6.33
N ALA A 29 -0.68 -14.27 6.91
CA ALA A 29 0.50 -14.61 6.13
C ALA A 29 0.14 -15.75 5.17
N ASP A 30 0.34 -15.53 3.89
CA ASP A 30 0.28 -16.57 2.86
C ASP A 30 1.30 -17.65 3.25
N SER A 31 0.91 -18.89 3.35
CA SER A 31 1.81 -20.00 3.72
C SER A 31 2.97 -20.15 2.73
N LEU A 32 2.84 -19.57 1.53
CA LEU A 32 3.83 -19.54 0.46
C LEU A 32 4.41 -18.15 0.21
N ALA A 33 4.11 -17.16 1.07
CA ALA A 33 4.80 -15.88 1.03
C ALA A 33 6.29 -16.10 1.25
N THR A 34 7.11 -15.61 0.35
CA THR A 34 8.56 -15.75 0.43
C THR A 34 9.16 -14.48 1.02
N ASP A 35 10.23 -14.62 1.77
CA ASP A 35 10.92 -13.45 2.36
C ASP A 35 11.56 -12.55 1.28
N VAL A 36 11.63 -12.99 0.04
CA VAL A 36 12.15 -12.22 -1.09
C VAL A 36 11.08 -11.31 -1.73
N GLU A 37 9.79 -11.57 -1.46
CA GLU A 37 8.71 -10.74 -1.99
C GLU A 37 8.72 -9.34 -1.39
N SER A 38 8.23 -8.38 -2.17
CA SER A 38 7.89 -7.03 -1.71
C SER A 38 6.44 -6.97 -1.22
N ALA A 39 6.08 -5.84 -0.62
CA ALA A 39 4.70 -5.59 -0.25
C ALA A 39 3.77 -5.55 -1.47
N SER A 40 4.24 -5.06 -2.62
CA SER A 40 3.45 -5.04 -3.85
C SER A 40 3.08 -6.45 -4.32
N ASP A 41 4.03 -7.39 -4.31
CA ASP A 41 3.80 -8.79 -4.70
C ASP A 41 2.78 -9.48 -3.79
N TYR A 42 2.81 -9.12 -2.51
CA TYR A 42 1.86 -9.64 -1.54
C TYR A 42 0.46 -9.05 -1.71
N LEU A 43 0.35 -7.72 -1.87
CA LEU A 43 -0.94 -7.03 -1.96
C LEU A 43 -1.67 -7.32 -3.28
N GLN A 44 -0.97 -7.67 -4.35
CA GLN A 44 -1.58 -8.11 -5.60
C GLN A 44 -2.48 -9.36 -5.42
N LYS A 45 -2.26 -10.14 -4.38
CA LYS A 45 -3.03 -11.35 -4.04
C LYS A 45 -4.41 -11.05 -3.43
N ASP A 46 -4.75 -9.77 -3.22
CA ASP A 46 -6.02 -9.31 -2.65
C ASP A 46 -6.73 -8.35 -3.60
N SER A 47 -7.96 -8.69 -4.00
CA SER A 47 -8.75 -7.91 -4.97
C SER A 47 -9.12 -6.49 -4.52
N ARG A 48 -8.95 -6.16 -3.23
CA ARG A 48 -9.18 -4.80 -2.72
C ARG A 48 -8.15 -3.80 -3.22
N PHE A 49 -6.96 -4.28 -3.59
CA PHE A 49 -5.88 -3.44 -4.07
C PHE A 49 -5.88 -3.36 -5.58
N ASN A 50 -5.90 -2.15 -6.10
CA ASN A 50 -5.61 -1.90 -7.50
C ASN A 50 -4.17 -1.37 -7.59
N LEU A 51 -3.24 -2.28 -7.90
CA LEU A 51 -1.84 -1.94 -8.08
C LEU A 51 -1.63 -1.40 -9.49
N LYS A 52 -0.84 -0.35 -9.59
CA LYS A 52 -0.49 0.31 -10.85
C LYS A 52 1.03 0.33 -10.97
N GLN A 53 1.53 -0.21 -12.07
CA GLN A 53 2.95 -0.20 -12.43
C GLN A 53 3.10 -0.19 -13.94
N TYR A 54 4.15 0.43 -14.44
CA TYR A 54 4.45 0.46 -15.89
C TYR A 54 5.07 -0.85 -16.34
N THR A 55 6.11 -1.30 -15.66
CA THR A 55 6.86 -2.53 -15.91
C THR A 55 7.19 -3.19 -14.57
N PRO A 56 7.58 -4.48 -14.51
CA PRO A 56 8.10 -5.06 -13.28
C PRO A 56 9.21 -4.20 -12.68
N GLY A 57 9.24 -4.04 -11.36
CA GLY A 57 10.23 -3.23 -10.65
C GLY A 57 10.09 -1.71 -10.80
N SER A 58 9.22 -1.19 -11.67
CA SER A 58 8.90 0.25 -11.67
C SER A 58 8.20 0.64 -10.36
N VAL A 59 8.03 1.93 -10.10
CA VAL A 59 7.28 2.41 -8.93
C VAL A 59 5.91 1.76 -8.88
N VAL A 60 5.59 1.11 -7.76
CA VAL A 60 4.29 0.45 -7.55
C VAL A 60 3.44 1.28 -6.61
N ALA A 61 2.44 1.90 -7.18
CA ALA A 61 1.41 2.62 -6.44
C ALA A 61 0.21 1.73 -6.18
N SER A 62 -0.32 1.77 -4.96
CA SER A 62 -1.58 1.07 -4.63
C SER A 62 -2.72 2.05 -4.45
N SER A 63 -3.90 1.62 -4.82
CA SER A 63 -5.14 2.31 -4.47
C SER A 63 -6.16 1.33 -3.91
N PHE A 64 -7.00 1.82 -3.02
CA PHE A 64 -8.08 1.05 -2.41
C PHE A 64 -9.42 1.50 -2.95
N GLY A 65 -10.35 0.56 -3.11
CA GLY A 65 -11.77 0.83 -3.12
C GLY A 65 -12.24 1.97 -4.02
N GLY A 66 -11.68 2.09 -5.23
CA GLY A 66 -12.06 3.17 -6.14
C GLY A 66 -11.37 4.51 -5.87
N ALA A 67 -10.55 4.64 -4.83
CA ALA A 67 -9.69 5.80 -4.58
C ALA A 67 -8.52 5.87 -5.57
N SER A 68 -7.85 7.02 -5.69
CA SER A 68 -6.56 7.12 -6.36
C SER A 68 -5.42 6.69 -5.44
N SER A 69 -4.21 6.55 -5.98
CA SER A 69 -3.03 6.20 -5.18
C SER A 69 -2.73 7.28 -4.13
N GLU A 70 -2.91 8.53 -4.49
CA GLU A 70 -2.68 9.70 -3.64
C GLU A 70 -3.71 9.83 -2.50
N GLN A 71 -4.86 9.15 -2.66
CA GLN A 71 -5.90 9.04 -1.64
C GLN A 71 -5.69 7.85 -0.70
N SER A 72 -4.76 6.95 -1.02
CA SER A 72 -4.41 5.76 -0.23
C SER A 72 -3.09 6.01 0.48
N ARG A 73 -3.07 5.96 1.80
CA ARG A 73 -1.87 6.28 2.59
C ARG A 73 -1.18 5.04 3.12
N VAL A 74 0.14 5.14 3.23
CA VAL A 74 0.94 4.11 3.90
C VAL A 74 1.51 4.70 5.18
N LEU A 75 1.19 4.04 6.27
CA LEU A 75 1.61 4.43 7.61
C LEU A 75 2.68 3.46 8.12
N TRP A 76 3.58 3.94 8.95
CA TRP A 76 4.52 3.14 9.71
C TRP A 76 4.26 3.35 11.20
N ASP A 77 3.63 2.36 11.85
CA ASP A 77 3.22 2.46 13.26
C ASP A 77 2.37 3.74 13.52
N GLY A 78 1.41 3.99 12.60
CA GLY A 78 0.49 5.13 12.66
C GLY A 78 1.03 6.48 12.17
N ILE A 79 2.27 6.55 11.68
CA ILE A 79 2.86 7.77 11.11
C ILE A 79 2.86 7.66 9.59
N ASP A 80 2.31 8.65 8.89
CA ASP A 80 2.29 8.70 7.42
C ASP A 80 3.71 8.83 6.88
N ILE A 81 4.11 7.86 6.03
CA ILE A 81 5.42 7.77 5.38
C ILE A 81 5.33 7.86 3.85
N SER A 82 4.16 8.19 3.34
CA SER A 82 4.01 8.45 1.89
C SER A 82 4.88 9.62 1.48
N SER A 83 5.46 9.58 0.27
CA SER A 83 6.30 10.67 -0.24
C SER A 83 5.56 12.01 -0.19
N MET A 84 6.23 13.04 0.22
CA MET A 84 5.70 14.40 0.23
C MET A 84 5.49 14.93 -1.20
N ALA A 85 6.31 14.47 -2.13
CA ALA A 85 6.20 14.85 -3.53
C ALA A 85 4.93 14.29 -4.17
N THR A 86 4.77 12.98 -4.14
CA THR A 86 3.76 12.24 -4.90
C THR A 86 2.53 11.85 -4.08
N GLY A 87 2.64 11.86 -2.75
CA GLY A 87 1.60 11.30 -1.87
C GLY A 87 1.56 9.77 -1.86
N VAL A 88 2.51 9.10 -2.50
CA VAL A 88 2.55 7.64 -2.70
C VAL A 88 3.83 7.08 -2.09
N LEU A 89 3.78 5.88 -1.52
CA LEU A 89 4.97 5.09 -1.19
C LEU A 89 5.15 4.02 -2.25
N ASP A 90 6.37 3.86 -2.75
CA ASP A 90 6.71 2.73 -3.63
C ASP A 90 6.71 1.42 -2.82
N LEU A 91 5.69 0.60 -3.04
CA LEU A 91 5.52 -0.67 -2.33
C LEU A 91 6.49 -1.76 -2.77
N SER A 92 7.20 -1.58 -3.90
CA SER A 92 8.26 -2.50 -4.32
C SER A 92 9.46 -2.46 -3.37
N LEU A 93 9.67 -1.32 -2.68
CA LEU A 93 10.76 -1.10 -1.72
C LEU A 93 10.43 -1.61 -0.31
N VAL A 94 9.19 -2.00 -0.05
CA VAL A 94 8.75 -2.47 1.27
C VAL A 94 8.88 -4.00 1.34
N PRO A 95 9.73 -4.56 2.23
CA PRO A 95 9.80 -6.01 2.39
C PRO A 95 8.47 -6.61 2.84
N ALA A 96 8.01 -7.71 2.22
CA ALA A 96 6.73 -8.35 2.55
C ALA A 96 6.63 -8.78 4.03
N MET A 97 7.75 -9.04 4.70
CA MET A 97 7.76 -9.39 6.11
C MET A 97 7.26 -8.26 7.03
N MET A 98 7.26 -7.01 6.58
CA MET A 98 6.65 -5.88 7.30
C MET A 98 5.12 -5.95 7.29
N LEU A 99 4.54 -6.77 6.40
CA LEU A 99 3.10 -6.97 6.31
C LEU A 99 2.55 -7.97 7.34
N SER A 100 3.39 -8.71 8.05
CA SER A 100 2.97 -9.80 8.96
C SER A 100 2.05 -9.33 10.10
N THR A 101 2.11 -8.06 10.48
CA THR A 101 1.21 -7.40 11.45
C THR A 101 0.62 -6.12 10.87
N THR A 102 0.54 -6.03 9.57
CA THR A 102 -0.02 -4.87 8.91
C THR A 102 -1.52 -4.87 9.05
N SER A 103 -2.05 -3.74 9.45
CA SER A 103 -3.48 -3.48 9.40
C SER A 103 -3.83 -2.75 8.11
N ILE A 104 -4.87 -3.23 7.46
CA ILE A 104 -5.49 -2.58 6.32
C ILE A 104 -6.77 -1.93 6.82
N VAL A 105 -6.84 -0.62 6.71
CA VAL A 105 -8.04 0.15 7.01
C VAL A 105 -8.57 0.69 5.70
N ASP A 106 -9.61 0.07 5.19
CA ASP A 106 -10.16 0.38 3.87
C ASP A 106 -11.32 1.37 3.92
N GLY A 107 -11.55 2.03 2.82
CA GLY A 107 -12.65 2.96 2.61
C GLY A 107 -12.62 4.13 3.58
N ILE A 108 -13.81 4.56 3.99
CA ILE A 108 -14.00 5.72 4.87
C ILE A 108 -13.27 5.60 6.22
N ASN A 109 -12.97 4.38 6.66
CA ASN A 109 -12.25 4.13 7.90
C ASN A 109 -10.77 4.57 7.83
N GLY A 110 -10.18 4.58 6.63
CA GLY A 110 -8.78 4.96 6.42
C GLY A 110 -8.47 6.40 6.78
N GLY A 111 -9.38 7.31 6.53
CA GLY A 111 -9.22 8.72 6.85
C GLY A 111 -9.08 9.03 8.34
N ALA A 112 -9.62 8.18 9.20
CA ALA A 112 -9.43 8.31 10.65
C ALA A 112 -8.00 7.96 11.10
N SER A 113 -7.26 7.22 10.29
CA SER A 113 -5.91 6.72 10.64
C SER A 113 -4.77 7.62 10.13
N SER A 114 -5.01 8.46 9.12
CA SER A 114 -3.98 9.26 8.44
C SER A 114 -3.97 10.72 8.86
N ASN A 115 -2.80 11.37 8.79
CA ASN A 115 -2.64 12.79 9.11
C ASN A 115 -3.11 13.72 7.99
N MET A 116 -3.11 13.25 6.73
CA MET A 116 -3.36 14.07 5.54
C MET A 116 -4.72 13.80 4.90
N GLY A 117 -5.58 13.06 5.60
CA GLY A 117 -6.84 12.57 5.05
C GLY A 117 -6.61 11.43 4.04
N SER A 118 -7.35 10.36 4.12
CA SER A 118 -7.24 9.26 3.16
C SER A 118 -8.48 8.38 3.17
N MET A 119 -8.69 7.70 2.07
CA MET A 119 -9.80 6.77 1.88
C MET A 119 -9.37 5.30 2.04
N GLY A 120 -8.14 5.08 2.40
CA GLY A 120 -7.56 3.80 2.75
C GLY A 120 -6.20 4.00 3.36
N ALA A 121 -5.86 3.20 4.35
CA ALA A 121 -4.56 3.24 4.98
C ALA A 121 -3.99 1.82 5.13
N LEU A 122 -2.75 1.67 4.74
CA LEU A 122 -1.94 0.47 4.99
C LEU A 122 -0.99 0.80 6.13
N ASN A 123 -1.23 0.28 7.33
CA ASN A 123 -0.36 0.55 8.48
C ASN A 123 0.66 -0.57 8.64
N LEU A 124 1.89 -0.29 8.28
CA LEU A 124 3.02 -1.21 8.35
C LEU A 124 3.55 -1.30 9.78
N ASN A 125 3.73 -2.52 10.27
CA ASN A 125 4.34 -2.77 11.57
C ASN A 125 5.35 -3.92 11.46
N LEU A 126 6.50 -3.74 12.08
CA LEU A 126 7.47 -4.82 12.23
C LEU A 126 7.13 -5.64 13.48
N SER A 127 6.75 -6.90 13.28
CA SER A 127 6.46 -7.81 14.39
C SER A 127 7.69 -8.05 15.26
N PRO A 128 7.56 -7.94 16.59
CA PRO A 128 8.62 -8.37 17.49
C PRO A 128 8.92 -9.86 17.28
N LYS A 129 10.20 -10.21 17.18
CA LYS A 129 10.65 -11.60 17.15
C LYS A 129 11.11 -12.01 18.56
N SER A 130 10.80 -13.24 18.95
CA SER A 130 11.31 -13.86 20.19
C SER A 130 12.54 -14.71 19.89
N GLY A 131 13.39 -14.90 20.92
CA GLY A 131 14.60 -15.70 20.80
C GLY A 131 15.68 -15.03 19.96
N ARG A 132 16.53 -15.83 19.35
CA ARG A 132 17.62 -15.43 18.45
C ARG A 132 17.53 -16.25 17.18
N GLY A 133 17.75 -15.62 16.03
CA GLY A 133 17.77 -16.34 14.76
C GLY A 133 18.17 -15.43 13.60
N THR A 134 18.44 -16.08 12.50
CA THR A 134 18.70 -15.42 11.21
C THR A 134 17.98 -16.17 10.10
N THR A 135 17.43 -15.42 9.16
CA THR A 135 16.86 -15.94 7.93
C THR A 135 17.55 -15.26 6.77
N THR A 136 18.05 -16.05 5.82
CA THR A 136 18.55 -15.53 4.55
C THR A 136 17.77 -16.15 3.41
N ALA A 137 17.35 -15.35 2.46
CA ALA A 137 16.61 -15.80 1.29
C ALA A 137 17.19 -15.21 0.00
N ILE A 138 17.26 -16.03 -1.05
CA ILE A 138 17.70 -15.64 -2.38
C ILE A 138 16.57 -15.94 -3.35
N GLY A 139 16.22 -14.97 -4.19
CA GLY A 139 15.25 -15.08 -5.27
C GLY A 139 15.91 -14.87 -6.64
N LEU A 140 15.52 -15.68 -7.61
CA LEU A 140 15.95 -15.58 -9.00
C LEU A 140 14.73 -15.70 -9.90
N THR A 141 14.67 -14.87 -10.94
CA THR A 141 13.59 -14.92 -11.93
C THR A 141 14.12 -15.05 -13.36
N SER A 142 13.29 -15.56 -14.25
CA SER A 142 13.63 -15.69 -15.68
C SER A 142 13.74 -14.37 -16.44
N ILE A 143 13.29 -13.25 -15.86
CA ILE A 143 13.47 -11.89 -16.41
C ILE A 143 14.71 -11.20 -15.85
N GLY A 144 15.61 -11.95 -15.21
CA GLY A 144 16.89 -11.44 -14.71
C GLY A 144 16.83 -10.77 -13.34
N GLU A 145 15.71 -10.80 -12.64
CA GLU A 145 15.65 -10.29 -11.27
C GLU A 145 16.42 -11.20 -10.30
N ARG A 146 17.18 -10.57 -9.43
CA ARG A 146 17.96 -11.20 -8.36
C ARG A 146 17.66 -10.48 -7.06
N THR A 147 17.17 -11.21 -6.07
CA THR A 147 16.85 -10.65 -4.75
C THR A 147 17.64 -11.39 -3.68
N LEU A 148 18.25 -10.63 -2.78
CA LEU A 148 18.83 -11.13 -1.52
C LEU A 148 18.09 -10.47 -0.37
N ASN A 149 17.60 -11.27 0.57
CA ASN A 149 17.00 -10.78 1.80
C ASN A 149 17.64 -11.46 3.01
N ALA A 150 18.06 -10.69 4.00
CA ALA A 150 18.59 -11.18 5.26
C ALA A 150 17.83 -10.51 6.42
N HIS A 151 17.35 -11.32 7.36
CA HIS A 151 16.71 -10.87 8.58
C HIS A 151 17.36 -11.54 9.78
N SER A 152 17.94 -10.75 10.67
CA SER A 152 18.56 -11.22 11.92
C SER A 152 17.84 -10.60 13.12
N TRP A 153 17.66 -11.38 14.17
CA TRP A 153 17.07 -10.90 15.41
C TRP A 153 17.67 -11.59 16.63
N GLY A 154 17.63 -10.90 17.75
CA GLY A 154 18.16 -11.43 18.99
C GLY A 154 18.04 -10.42 20.12
N SER A 155 18.72 -10.73 21.23
CA SER A 155 18.84 -9.84 22.36
C SER A 155 20.25 -9.87 22.94
N PHE A 156 20.67 -8.75 23.46
CA PHE A 156 21.86 -8.62 24.32
C PHE A 156 21.45 -7.80 25.55
N SER A 157 21.69 -8.35 26.73
CA SER A 157 21.15 -7.79 27.96
C SER A 157 19.61 -7.59 27.83
N ASN A 158 19.10 -6.41 28.16
CA ASN A 158 17.68 -6.04 28.10
C ASN A 158 17.27 -5.38 26.76
N ILE A 159 18.17 -5.38 25.76
CA ILE A 159 17.92 -4.76 24.46
C ILE A 159 17.67 -5.88 23.44
N ARG A 160 16.56 -5.81 22.74
CA ARG A 160 16.26 -6.64 21.57
C ARG A 160 16.63 -5.88 20.31
N TYR A 161 17.12 -6.60 19.31
CA TYR A 161 17.40 -6.03 17.99
C TYR A 161 16.72 -6.86 16.89
N GLN A 162 16.42 -6.19 15.79
CA GLN A 162 16.04 -6.77 14.52
C GLN A 162 16.70 -5.97 13.41
N SER A 163 17.33 -6.67 12.46
CA SER A 163 17.98 -6.08 11.29
C SER A 163 17.48 -6.76 10.04
N ILE A 164 17.00 -5.99 9.07
CA ILE A 164 16.53 -6.47 7.77
C ILE A 164 17.34 -5.76 6.69
N VAL A 165 17.90 -6.53 5.76
CA VAL A 165 18.53 -6.03 4.54
C VAL A 165 17.85 -6.71 3.36
N ARG A 166 17.40 -5.96 2.38
CA ARG A 166 16.90 -6.47 1.10
C ARG A 166 17.60 -5.73 -0.03
N PHE A 167 18.17 -6.49 -0.92
CA PHE A 167 18.75 -5.99 -2.16
C PHE A 167 18.03 -6.66 -3.33
N THR A 168 17.63 -5.91 -4.33
CA THR A 168 17.00 -6.41 -5.54
C THR A 168 17.59 -5.70 -6.76
N SER A 169 17.89 -6.43 -7.82
CA SER A 169 18.30 -5.84 -9.09
C SER A 169 17.81 -6.67 -10.26
N SER A 170 17.60 -6.02 -11.39
CA SER A 170 17.21 -6.67 -12.65
C SER A 170 17.59 -5.80 -13.84
N GLU A 171 17.97 -6.42 -14.94
CA GLU A 171 17.98 -5.75 -16.26
C GLU A 171 16.56 -5.56 -16.78
N ASN A 172 15.64 -6.41 -16.33
CA ASN A 172 14.20 -6.33 -16.58
C ASN A 172 13.87 -6.27 -18.07
N GLU A 173 14.50 -7.16 -18.83
CA GLU A 173 14.25 -7.33 -20.24
C GLU A 173 13.41 -8.56 -20.49
N TYR A 174 12.35 -8.43 -21.28
CA TYR A 174 11.44 -9.54 -21.56
C TYR A 174 10.70 -9.35 -22.88
N ASP A 175 10.31 -10.46 -23.48
CA ASP A 175 9.48 -10.47 -24.67
C ASP A 175 8.02 -10.19 -24.32
N TYR A 176 7.34 -9.43 -25.16
CA TYR A 176 5.93 -9.11 -25.00
C TYR A 176 5.14 -9.39 -26.28
N ARG A 177 3.82 -9.55 -26.08
CA ARG A 177 2.83 -9.59 -27.15
C ARG A 177 1.60 -8.79 -26.73
N ILE A 178 1.09 -7.92 -27.62
CA ILE A 178 -0.16 -7.19 -27.46
C ILE A 178 -0.93 -7.29 -28.77
N GLY A 179 -1.99 -8.07 -28.82
CA GLY A 179 -2.70 -8.34 -30.07
C GLY A 179 -1.77 -8.98 -31.09
N THR A 180 -1.52 -8.29 -32.18
CA THR A 180 -0.58 -8.70 -33.25
C THR A 180 0.81 -8.10 -33.09
N LEU A 181 1.02 -7.16 -32.16
CA LEU A 181 2.31 -6.54 -31.89
C LEU A 181 3.14 -7.45 -30.99
N GLU A 182 4.34 -7.78 -31.45
CA GLU A 182 5.33 -8.55 -30.69
C GLU A 182 6.63 -7.76 -30.65
N GLY A 183 7.37 -7.87 -29.56
CA GLY A 183 8.65 -7.20 -29.38
C GLY A 183 9.32 -7.55 -28.06
N ARG A 184 10.40 -6.85 -27.75
CA ARG A 184 11.14 -6.98 -26.50
C ARG A 184 11.13 -5.64 -25.76
N MET A 185 10.72 -5.66 -24.49
CA MET A 185 10.90 -4.53 -23.58
C MET A 185 12.35 -4.52 -23.11
N VAL A 186 12.98 -3.36 -23.27
CA VAL A 186 14.39 -3.11 -22.86
C VAL A 186 14.48 -1.76 -22.17
N GLY A 187 15.57 -1.53 -21.42
CA GLY A 187 15.79 -0.24 -20.77
C GLY A 187 14.90 -0.01 -19.53
N ASN A 188 14.48 -1.08 -18.86
CA ASN A 188 13.68 -1.03 -17.63
C ASN A 188 14.46 -1.55 -16.40
N GLY A 189 15.78 -1.53 -16.47
CA GLY A 189 16.62 -2.00 -15.38
C GLY A 189 16.39 -1.22 -14.09
N TYR A 190 16.57 -1.91 -12.96
CA TYR A 190 16.43 -1.29 -11.64
C TYR A 190 17.37 -1.93 -10.62
N GLY A 191 17.68 -1.16 -9.57
CA GLY A 191 18.43 -1.60 -8.41
C GLY A 191 17.89 -0.96 -7.14
N ASP A 192 17.52 -1.78 -6.15
CA ASP A 192 16.89 -1.33 -4.91
C ASP A 192 17.63 -1.90 -3.71
N LEU A 193 17.88 -1.05 -2.70
CA LEU A 193 18.40 -1.44 -1.39
C LEU A 193 17.44 -0.95 -0.30
N THR A 194 17.06 -1.86 0.58
CA THR A 194 16.31 -1.53 1.80
C THR A 194 17.06 -2.05 3.02
N TYR A 195 17.27 -1.19 3.99
CA TYR A 195 17.83 -1.53 5.29
C TYR A 195 16.91 -1.06 6.40
N LEU A 196 16.54 -1.95 7.32
CA LEU A 196 15.77 -1.60 8.50
C LEU A 196 16.45 -2.15 9.75
N GLN A 197 16.67 -1.28 10.73
CA GLN A 197 17.23 -1.63 12.03
C GLN A 197 16.28 -1.19 13.13
N ARG A 198 15.94 -2.12 14.02
CA ARG A 198 15.18 -1.85 15.25
C ARG A 198 15.99 -2.22 16.46
N PHE A 199 15.99 -1.34 17.45
CA PHE A 199 16.35 -1.65 18.84
C PHE A 199 15.15 -1.38 19.72
N SER A 200 14.92 -2.22 20.73
CA SER A 200 13.83 -2.03 21.69
C SER A 200 14.15 -2.64 23.04
N GLY A 201 13.55 -2.07 24.07
CA GLY A 201 13.78 -2.56 25.44
C GLY A 201 12.84 -1.89 26.43
N SER A 202 13.08 -2.17 27.73
CA SER A 202 12.34 -1.55 28.81
C SER A 202 13.30 -0.99 29.84
N MET A 203 13.03 0.21 30.31
CA MET A 203 13.69 0.88 31.43
C MET A 203 12.65 1.06 32.55
N GLY A 204 12.65 0.16 33.52
CA GLY A 204 11.61 0.07 34.53
C GLY A 204 10.23 -0.18 33.88
N LYS A 205 9.27 0.74 34.09
CA LYS A 205 7.92 0.68 33.52
C LYS A 205 7.78 1.35 32.15
N THR A 206 8.90 1.84 31.57
CA THR A 206 8.88 2.54 30.28
C THR A 206 9.44 1.61 29.19
N TYR A 207 8.62 1.30 28.21
CA TYR A 207 9.05 0.66 26.96
C TYR A 207 9.58 1.71 26.01
N TRP A 208 10.65 1.37 25.28
CA TRP A 208 11.22 2.21 24.23
C TRP A 208 11.54 1.38 22.97
N SER A 209 11.47 2.01 21.82
CA SER A 209 12.04 1.50 20.57
C SER A 209 12.65 2.61 19.74
N SER A 210 13.69 2.25 19.00
CA SER A 210 14.39 3.11 18.03
C SER A 210 14.49 2.35 16.73
N ASP A 211 13.95 2.91 15.67
CA ASP A 211 13.91 2.32 14.34
C ASP A 211 14.62 3.23 13.34
N LEU A 212 15.48 2.66 12.51
CA LEU A 212 16.06 3.28 11.33
C LEU A 212 15.61 2.52 10.09
N TRP A 213 15.09 3.21 9.09
CA TRP A 213 14.73 2.63 7.80
C TRP A 213 15.34 3.45 6.67
N TYR A 214 16.25 2.84 5.93
CA TYR A 214 16.92 3.39 4.76
C TYR A 214 16.44 2.68 3.51
N THR A 215 16.18 3.42 2.45
CA THR A 215 15.90 2.91 1.11
C THR A 215 16.70 3.71 0.08
N GLN A 216 17.29 3.01 -0.88
CA GLN A 216 17.89 3.56 -2.08
C GLN A 216 17.32 2.82 -3.27
N SER A 217 16.96 3.55 -4.31
CA SER A 217 16.35 2.99 -5.51
C SER A 217 16.82 3.74 -6.75
N GLU A 218 17.20 2.99 -7.76
CA GLU A 218 17.51 3.49 -9.09
C GLU A 218 16.66 2.72 -10.10
N LYS A 219 15.83 3.42 -10.87
CA LYS A 219 14.86 2.81 -11.79
C LYS A 219 14.86 3.49 -13.14
N ASN A 220 15.04 2.69 -14.17
CA ASN A 220 14.80 3.10 -15.54
C ASN A 220 13.37 2.73 -15.92
N ASN A 221 12.67 3.65 -16.55
CA ASN A 221 11.37 3.41 -17.17
C ASN A 221 11.49 3.72 -18.65
N SER A 222 11.44 2.69 -19.49
CA SER A 222 11.34 2.89 -20.92
C SER A 222 10.00 3.53 -21.26
N GLY A 223 9.95 4.24 -22.36
CA GLY A 223 8.70 4.71 -22.94
C GLY A 223 7.75 3.57 -23.26
N SER A 224 6.53 3.91 -23.63
CA SER A 224 5.57 2.92 -24.13
C SER A 224 6.09 2.25 -25.40
N ILE A 225 5.53 1.10 -25.77
CA ILE A 225 5.87 0.42 -27.04
C ILE A 225 5.64 1.29 -28.28
N LEU A 226 4.90 2.41 -28.16
CA LEU A 226 4.71 3.40 -29.23
C LEU A 226 5.82 4.45 -29.28
N SER A 227 6.65 4.54 -28.23
CA SER A 227 7.79 5.47 -28.14
C SER A 227 9.02 4.73 -27.64
N PRO A 228 9.50 3.71 -28.36
CA PRO A 228 10.67 2.94 -27.96
C PRO A 228 11.91 3.84 -27.99
N GLY A 229 12.78 3.68 -27.00
CA GLY A 229 14.02 4.46 -26.87
C GLY A 229 13.89 5.73 -26.00
N TYR A 230 12.70 6.05 -25.52
CA TYR A 230 12.51 7.04 -24.47
C TYR A 230 12.75 6.39 -23.12
N ILE A 231 13.72 6.85 -22.35
CA ILE A 231 14.07 6.29 -21.05
C ILE A 231 14.09 7.41 -20.02
N ASN A 232 13.26 7.27 -18.99
CA ASN A 232 13.31 8.09 -17.80
C ASN A 232 14.12 7.36 -16.73
N HIS A 233 14.92 8.11 -16.01
CA HIS A 233 15.71 7.60 -14.89
C HIS A 233 15.26 8.28 -13.59
N LEU A 234 14.89 7.46 -12.61
CA LEU A 234 14.51 7.92 -11.26
C LEU A 234 15.54 7.39 -10.26
N GLU A 235 16.14 8.29 -9.52
CA GLU A 235 16.96 8.01 -8.34
C GLU A 235 16.20 8.48 -7.11
N ASP A 236 16.06 7.63 -6.10
CA ASP A 236 15.37 7.96 -4.86
C ASP A 236 16.14 7.40 -3.66
N GLU A 237 16.43 8.25 -2.70
CA GLU A 237 17.11 7.89 -1.47
C GLU A 237 16.35 8.45 -0.28
N VAL A 238 15.97 7.59 0.66
CA VAL A 238 15.18 8.00 1.82
C VAL A 238 15.74 7.41 3.11
N VAL A 239 15.97 8.27 4.08
CA VAL A 239 16.30 7.91 5.46
C VAL A 239 15.12 8.24 6.35
N ARG A 240 14.66 7.28 7.14
CA ARG A 240 13.58 7.45 8.11
C ARG A 240 14.04 6.99 9.48
N PHE A 241 13.85 7.82 10.47
CA PHE A 241 14.13 7.51 11.87
C PHE A 241 12.86 7.65 12.70
N LYS A 242 12.61 6.67 13.59
CA LYS A 242 11.47 6.70 14.50
C LYS A 242 11.91 6.30 15.90
N TYR A 243 11.50 7.08 16.89
CA TYR A 243 11.70 6.78 18.29
C TYR A 243 10.37 6.76 19.02
N LYS A 244 10.15 5.72 19.84
CA LYS A 244 8.90 5.49 20.58
C LYS A 244 9.20 5.32 22.06
N LEU A 245 8.44 6.02 22.89
CA LEU A 245 8.40 5.84 24.35
C LEU A 245 6.96 5.54 24.77
N LYS A 246 6.75 4.50 25.56
CA LYS A 246 5.43 4.16 26.12
C LYS A 246 5.56 3.92 27.62
N ARG A 247 4.76 4.63 28.41
CA ARG A 247 4.66 4.44 29.86
C ARG A 247 3.21 4.52 30.30
N GLY A 248 2.66 3.37 30.74
CA GLY A 248 1.25 3.26 31.10
C GLY A 248 0.36 3.72 29.94
N HIS A 249 -0.45 4.74 30.19
CA HIS A 249 -1.42 5.29 29.23
C HIS A 249 -0.84 6.31 28.25
N ASN A 250 0.44 6.66 28.38
CA ASN A 250 1.08 7.71 27.58
C ASN A 250 2.05 7.09 26.58
N GLU A 251 2.01 7.57 25.36
CA GLU A 251 2.93 7.21 24.28
C GLU A 251 3.41 8.47 23.57
N LEU A 252 4.72 8.56 23.35
CA LEU A 252 5.37 9.57 22.54
C LEU A 252 6.08 8.89 21.38
N LYS A 253 5.80 9.33 20.17
CA LYS A 253 6.53 8.96 18.96
C LYS A 253 7.17 10.20 18.36
N LEU A 254 8.46 10.11 18.05
CA LEU A 254 9.20 11.10 17.28
C LEU A 254 9.60 10.45 15.97
N PHE A 255 9.37 11.11 14.88
CA PHE A 255 9.70 10.65 13.54
C PHE A 255 10.41 11.75 12.77
N ALA A 256 11.44 11.37 12.04
CA ALA A 256 12.12 12.24 11.09
C ALA A 256 12.41 11.46 9.81
N SER A 257 12.21 12.07 8.68
CA SER A 257 12.64 11.54 7.39
C SER A 257 13.27 12.62 6.54
N GLN A 258 14.20 12.18 5.70
CA GLN A 258 14.79 12.96 4.63
C GLN A 258 14.75 12.12 3.35
N GLU A 259 14.22 12.69 2.28
CA GLU A 259 14.11 12.13 0.96
C GLU A 259 14.90 12.99 -0.02
N TRP A 260 15.70 12.35 -0.87
CA TRP A 260 16.41 12.95 -2.00
C TRP A 260 15.93 12.25 -3.25
N GLN A 261 15.49 13.00 -4.22
CA GLN A 261 14.95 12.47 -5.45
C GLN A 261 15.58 13.18 -6.64
N ALA A 262 16.06 12.43 -7.62
CA ALA A 262 16.45 12.95 -8.90
C ALA A 262 15.66 12.25 -10.01
N TYR A 263 15.11 13.04 -10.88
CA TYR A 263 14.39 12.56 -12.08
C TYR A 263 15.11 13.08 -13.30
N THR A 264 15.49 12.19 -14.21
CA THR A 264 16.11 12.53 -15.48
C THR A 264 15.22 12.03 -16.60
N ASP A 265 14.83 12.95 -17.45
CA ASP A 265 14.04 12.70 -18.65
C ASP A 265 14.92 12.93 -19.87
N THR A 266 15.11 11.89 -20.68
CA THR A 266 15.95 11.92 -21.87
C THR A 266 15.08 11.80 -23.12
N MET A 267 14.77 12.93 -23.73
CA MET A 267 14.20 12.98 -25.08
C MET A 267 15.31 13.09 -26.13
N SER A 268 15.04 12.67 -27.35
CA SER A 268 16.02 12.64 -28.44
C SER A 268 16.76 13.96 -28.71
N SER A 269 16.22 15.09 -28.24
CA SER A 269 16.74 16.43 -28.48
C SER A 269 17.17 17.21 -27.24
N TRP A 270 16.85 16.76 -26.03
CA TRP A 270 17.19 17.43 -24.78
C TRP A 270 17.11 16.49 -23.58
N THR A 271 17.81 16.84 -22.51
CA THR A 271 17.79 16.13 -21.24
C THR A 271 17.35 17.08 -20.14
N LEU A 272 16.29 16.73 -19.43
CA LEU A 272 15.85 17.43 -18.23
C LEU A 272 16.31 16.61 -17.00
N ARG A 273 17.01 17.25 -16.09
CA ARG A 273 17.29 16.67 -14.78
C ARG A 273 16.70 17.58 -13.70
N ASP A 274 15.82 17.04 -12.89
CA ASP A 274 15.22 17.70 -11.74
C ASP A 274 15.64 16.99 -10.44
N THR A 275 16.07 17.77 -9.47
CA THR A 275 16.51 17.25 -8.17
C THR A 275 15.73 17.90 -7.05
N ASN A 276 15.18 17.09 -6.17
CA ASN A 276 14.31 17.53 -5.09
C ASN A 276 14.74 16.94 -3.76
N THR A 277 14.51 17.68 -2.68
CA THR A 277 14.71 17.22 -1.32
C THR A 277 13.47 17.47 -0.50
N PHE A 278 13.06 16.47 0.27
CA PHE A 278 11.89 16.57 1.13
C PHE A 278 12.26 16.11 2.53
N GLY A 279 11.84 16.88 3.52
CA GLY A 279 12.04 16.56 4.93
C GLY A 279 10.73 16.53 5.68
N GLN A 280 10.57 15.57 6.57
CA GLN A 280 9.43 15.49 7.49
C GLN A 280 9.94 15.31 8.90
N PHE A 281 9.35 16.06 9.83
CA PHE A 281 9.46 15.81 11.25
C PHE A 281 8.07 15.72 11.85
N THR A 282 7.82 14.68 12.65
CA THR A 282 6.54 14.47 13.33
C THR A 282 6.79 14.16 14.80
N ALA A 283 6.14 14.89 15.69
CA ALA A 283 6.03 14.57 17.10
C ALA A 283 4.58 14.17 17.39
N HIS A 284 4.39 12.96 17.85
CA HIS A 284 3.08 12.36 18.12
C HIS A 284 2.99 12.03 19.61
N TYR A 285 2.07 12.65 20.32
CA TYR A 285 1.75 12.28 21.68
C TYR A 285 0.36 11.67 21.75
N THR A 286 0.23 10.52 22.38
CA THR A 286 -1.03 9.81 22.59
C THR A 286 -1.25 9.55 24.07
N ARG A 287 -2.44 9.87 24.54
CA ARG A 287 -2.93 9.45 25.85
C ARG A 287 -4.15 8.57 25.68
N THR A 288 -4.08 7.37 26.21
CA THR A 288 -5.14 6.36 26.15
C THR A 288 -5.81 6.22 27.50
N GLU A 289 -7.10 6.44 27.56
CA GLU A 289 -7.94 6.20 28.74
C GLU A 289 -9.07 5.24 28.37
N LYS A 290 -9.85 4.77 29.34
CA LYS A 290 -10.91 3.78 29.11
C LYS A 290 -11.95 4.26 28.07
N LEU A 291 -12.28 5.55 28.09
CA LEU A 291 -13.35 6.12 27.27
C LEU A 291 -12.84 7.01 26.12
N TYR A 292 -11.55 7.35 26.12
CA TYR A 292 -11.00 8.21 25.07
C TYR A 292 -9.52 7.95 24.79
N HIS A 293 -9.13 8.28 23.57
CA HIS A 293 -7.73 8.42 23.17
C HIS A 293 -7.55 9.82 22.59
N ALA A 294 -6.62 10.56 23.11
CA ALA A 294 -6.28 11.87 22.60
C ALA A 294 -4.91 11.81 21.91
N HIS A 295 -4.86 12.30 20.69
CA HIS A 295 -3.64 12.47 19.93
C HIS A 295 -3.37 13.94 19.72
N LEU A 296 -2.13 14.33 19.93
CA LEU A 296 -1.60 15.62 19.52
C LEU A 296 -0.41 15.36 18.62
N SER A 297 -0.42 15.88 17.41
CA SER A 297 0.72 15.78 16.51
C SER A 297 1.15 17.16 16.01
N LEU A 298 2.45 17.32 15.88
CA LEU A 298 3.07 18.45 15.23
C LEU A 298 3.88 17.91 14.06
N ASN A 299 3.49 18.29 12.85
CA ASN A 299 4.18 17.90 11.65
C ASN A 299 4.86 19.12 11.05
N ARG A 300 6.11 18.95 10.66
CA ARG A 300 6.86 19.93 9.90
C ARG A 300 7.30 19.28 8.60
N TYR A 301 6.97 19.90 7.50
CA TYR A 301 7.37 19.47 6.17
C TYR A 301 8.27 20.52 5.54
N THR A 302 9.34 20.08 4.90
CA THR A 302 10.25 20.94 4.14
C THR A 302 10.39 20.38 2.74
N ALA A 303 10.38 21.25 1.75
CA ALA A 303 10.63 20.90 0.37
C ALA A 303 11.67 21.87 -0.21
N GLY A 304 12.64 21.33 -0.92
CA GLY A 304 13.64 22.10 -1.66
C GLY A 304 13.84 21.50 -3.04
N GLY A 305 14.11 22.30 -4.04
CA GLY A 305 14.09 21.92 -5.44
C GLY A 305 12.93 22.56 -6.16
N MET A 306 12.67 22.20 -7.40
CA MET A 306 11.62 22.80 -8.25
C MET A 306 11.63 24.34 -8.22
N ASN A 307 12.81 24.95 -8.09
CA ASN A 307 13.03 26.40 -7.92
C ASN A 307 12.32 27.03 -6.70
N ARG A 308 11.95 26.24 -5.69
CA ARG A 308 11.27 26.72 -4.49
C ARG A 308 11.75 25.98 -3.23
N THR A 309 11.74 26.70 -2.13
CA THR A 309 11.90 26.13 -0.80
C THR A 309 10.66 26.47 0.01
N ALA A 310 10.04 25.49 0.58
CA ALA A 310 8.85 25.66 1.41
C ALA A 310 9.02 24.91 2.74
N THR A 311 8.55 25.54 3.82
CA THR A 311 8.40 24.88 5.13
C THR A 311 6.97 25.06 5.58
N VAL A 312 6.31 23.96 5.91
CA VAL A 312 4.93 23.97 6.38
C VAL A 312 4.85 23.29 7.73
N TRP A 313 4.18 23.95 8.67
CA TRP A 313 3.82 23.41 9.95
C TRP A 313 2.35 23.02 9.94
N MET A 314 2.05 21.81 10.39
CA MET A 314 0.69 21.30 10.47
C MET A 314 0.44 20.71 11.87
N PRO A 315 0.07 21.55 12.84
CA PRO A 315 -0.44 21.05 14.11
C PRO A 315 -1.78 20.35 13.92
N GLN A 316 -1.98 19.27 14.65
CA GLN A 316 -3.16 18.44 14.53
C GLN A 316 -3.57 17.91 15.89
N VAL A 317 -4.88 17.86 16.11
CA VAL A 317 -5.53 17.24 17.26
C VAL A 317 -6.47 16.16 16.75
N GLN A 318 -6.43 15.00 17.38
CA GLN A 318 -7.40 13.93 17.16
C GLN A 318 -7.93 13.44 18.51
N LEU A 319 -9.22 13.30 18.62
CA LEU A 319 -9.91 12.77 19.78
C LEU A 319 -10.75 11.57 19.35
N ASN A 320 -10.47 10.43 19.93
CA ASN A 320 -11.25 9.22 19.74
C ASN A 320 -12.05 8.96 21.01
N LEU A 321 -13.34 8.93 20.89
CA LEU A 321 -14.28 8.71 21.97
C LEU A 321 -14.86 7.30 21.86
N LYS A 322 -14.79 6.53 22.93
CA LYS A 322 -15.36 5.18 23.04
C LYS A 322 -16.37 5.14 24.20
N PRO A 323 -17.56 5.73 24.02
CA PRO A 323 -18.58 5.78 25.09
C PRO A 323 -19.06 4.39 25.48
N SER A 324 -18.94 3.42 24.57
CA SER A 324 -19.20 2.00 24.86
C SER A 324 -18.30 1.10 23.99
N GLN A 325 -18.37 -0.20 24.18
CA GLN A 325 -17.68 -1.16 23.30
C GLN A 325 -18.25 -1.17 21.87
N ALA A 326 -19.49 -0.76 21.72
CA ALA A 326 -20.17 -0.71 20.43
C ALA A 326 -19.91 0.57 19.63
N TRP A 327 -19.55 1.66 20.29
CA TRP A 327 -19.41 2.98 19.64
C TRP A 327 -17.99 3.51 19.69
N ASN A 328 -17.51 3.98 18.55
CA ASN A 328 -16.27 4.71 18.43
C ASN A 328 -16.50 5.96 17.56
N THR A 329 -16.08 7.11 18.05
CA THR A 329 -16.17 8.38 17.32
C THR A 329 -14.79 9.02 17.27
N VAL A 330 -14.36 9.44 16.09
CA VAL A 330 -13.11 10.14 15.87
C VAL A 330 -13.41 11.55 15.39
N LEU A 331 -12.88 12.52 16.09
CA LEU A 331 -12.89 13.93 15.71
C LEU A 331 -11.45 14.37 15.48
N LYS A 332 -11.19 15.04 14.38
CA LYS A 332 -9.85 15.45 13.99
C LYS A 332 -9.88 16.85 13.41
N ALA A 333 -8.92 17.65 13.80
CA ALA A 333 -8.69 18.97 13.24
C ALA A 333 -7.20 19.16 12.98
N ALA A 334 -6.86 19.75 11.85
CA ALA A 334 -5.50 20.11 11.48
C ALA A 334 -5.49 21.51 10.89
N GLN A 335 -4.46 22.27 11.22
CA GLN A 335 -4.21 23.57 10.60
C GLN A 335 -3.17 23.39 9.47
N TYR A 336 -3.50 23.90 8.30
CA TYR A 336 -2.60 23.96 7.16
C TYR A 336 -2.67 25.37 6.55
N HIS A 337 -1.54 26.07 6.55
CA HIS A 337 -1.51 27.50 6.28
C HIS A 337 -2.52 28.27 7.17
N ASN A 338 -3.37 29.08 6.56
CA ASN A 338 -4.38 29.87 7.27
C ASN A 338 -5.76 29.19 7.38
N HIS A 339 -5.85 27.90 7.02
CA HIS A 339 -7.08 27.16 7.03
C HIS A 339 -7.07 26.05 8.07
N VAL A 340 -8.21 25.81 8.70
CA VAL A 340 -8.44 24.67 9.58
C VAL A 340 -9.30 23.66 8.83
N TYR A 341 -8.75 22.46 8.68
CA TYR A 341 -9.43 21.31 8.10
C TYR A 341 -9.88 20.39 9.22
N TRP A 342 -11.09 19.91 9.13
CA TRP A 342 -11.65 19.01 10.12
C TRP A 342 -12.22 17.76 9.46
N SER A 343 -12.23 16.67 10.19
CA SER A 343 -12.90 15.42 9.84
C SER A 343 -13.59 14.83 11.06
N ALA A 344 -14.69 14.15 10.81
CA ALA A 344 -15.44 13.45 11.81
C ALA A 344 -15.80 12.06 11.30
N TYR A 345 -15.76 11.09 12.19
CA TYR A 345 -16.03 9.70 11.89
C TYR A 345 -16.77 9.07 13.07
N ALA A 346 -17.77 8.25 12.78
CA ALA A 346 -18.46 7.45 13.77
C ALA A 346 -18.59 6.01 13.29
N LEU A 347 -18.32 5.07 14.18
CA LEU A 347 -18.45 3.64 13.99
C LEU A 347 -19.36 3.05 15.04
N TYR A 348 -20.33 2.27 14.62
CA TYR A 348 -21.12 1.38 15.46
C TYR A 348 -20.78 -0.07 15.13
N SER A 349 -20.52 -0.88 16.15
CA SER A 349 -20.21 -2.30 16.03
C SER A 349 -21.22 -3.13 16.83
N HIS A 350 -21.79 -4.12 16.17
CA HIS A 350 -22.64 -5.12 16.81
C HIS A 350 -22.01 -6.50 16.64
N SER A 351 -21.63 -7.11 17.77
CA SER A 351 -21.03 -8.43 17.79
C SER A 351 -21.95 -9.44 18.45
N LYS A 352 -22.29 -10.48 17.70
CA LYS A 352 -23.00 -11.67 18.20
C LYS A 352 -22.36 -12.88 17.54
N THR A 353 -21.46 -13.53 18.28
CA THR A 353 -20.69 -14.67 17.76
C THR A 353 -21.58 -15.66 17.02
N PRO A 354 -21.23 -16.08 15.78
CA PRO A 354 -19.95 -15.85 15.08
C PRO A 354 -19.94 -14.61 14.15
N TRP A 355 -20.88 -13.67 14.31
CA TRP A 355 -21.08 -12.51 13.43
C TRP A 355 -20.59 -11.21 14.07
N LEU A 356 -19.90 -10.40 13.29
CA LEU A 356 -19.57 -9.01 13.59
C LEU A 356 -20.14 -8.13 12.47
N GLN A 357 -20.93 -7.14 12.83
CA GLN A 357 -21.50 -6.14 11.93
C GLN A 357 -21.01 -4.76 12.34
N GLN A 358 -20.65 -3.93 11.36
CA GLN A 358 -20.18 -2.58 11.63
C GLN A 358 -20.78 -1.61 10.61
N TRP A 359 -21.19 -0.47 11.09
CA TRP A 359 -21.68 0.66 10.30
C TRP A 359 -20.82 1.87 10.63
N SER A 360 -20.31 2.53 9.63
CA SER A 360 -19.54 3.74 9.81
C SER A 360 -19.97 4.84 8.84
N VAL A 361 -19.88 6.06 9.31
CA VAL A 361 -20.11 7.28 8.53
C VAL A 361 -19.02 8.29 8.87
N GLY A 362 -18.65 9.12 7.92
CA GLY A 362 -17.64 10.14 8.20
C GLY A 362 -17.39 11.11 7.06
N SER A 363 -16.57 12.10 7.36
CA SER A 363 -16.07 13.08 6.41
C SER A 363 -14.58 13.27 6.57
N TYR A 364 -13.87 13.48 5.46
CA TYR A 364 -12.43 13.67 5.42
C TYR A 364 -12.04 14.76 4.45
N TYR A 365 -10.78 15.17 4.53
CA TYR A 365 -10.15 16.05 3.56
C TYR A 365 -8.81 15.45 3.10
N ARG A 366 -8.36 15.81 1.92
CA ARG A 366 -7.01 15.56 1.41
C ARG A 366 -6.42 16.85 0.87
N LEU A 367 -5.21 17.16 1.32
CA LEU A 367 -4.46 18.30 0.78
C LEU A 367 -3.79 17.91 -0.55
N PRO A 368 -3.61 18.85 -1.47
CA PRO A 368 -2.84 18.62 -2.68
C PRO A 368 -1.40 18.20 -2.34
N THR A 369 -0.84 17.31 -3.14
CA THR A 369 0.58 16.93 -3.07
C THR A 369 1.46 18.01 -3.69
N LEU A 370 2.76 17.96 -3.43
CA LEU A 370 3.68 18.93 -4.03
C LEU A 370 3.77 18.77 -5.54
N ASN A 371 3.71 17.55 -6.06
CA ASN A 371 3.67 17.31 -7.50
C ASN A 371 2.38 17.86 -8.14
N GLU A 372 1.24 17.70 -7.49
CA GLU A 372 0.01 18.30 -7.99
C GLU A 372 0.10 19.83 -8.08
N MET A 373 0.81 20.47 -7.17
CA MET A 373 0.96 21.92 -7.18
C MET A 373 2.10 22.43 -8.06
N TYR A 374 3.24 21.73 -8.09
CA TYR A 374 4.51 22.32 -8.57
C TYR A 374 5.24 21.50 -9.63
N TRP A 375 4.72 20.35 -10.07
CA TRP A 375 5.35 19.55 -11.12
C TRP A 375 5.55 20.39 -12.40
N ASN A 376 6.68 20.27 -13.06
CA ASN A 376 6.99 20.99 -14.29
C ASN A 376 7.40 20.00 -15.40
N PRO A 377 6.70 19.99 -16.56
CA PRO A 377 5.50 20.77 -16.87
C PRO A 377 4.22 20.16 -16.30
N GLY A 378 3.24 20.98 -15.91
CA GLY A 378 1.88 20.53 -15.65
C GLY A 378 1.32 20.74 -14.25
N GLY A 379 2.13 21.06 -13.23
CA GLY A 379 1.61 21.35 -11.89
C GLY A 379 0.64 22.53 -11.87
N ASN A 380 -0.31 22.50 -10.93
CA ASN A 380 -1.35 23.53 -10.80
C ASN A 380 -1.47 24.01 -9.35
N VAL A 381 -0.94 25.19 -9.06
CA VAL A 381 -1.02 25.82 -7.72
C VAL A 381 -2.44 26.23 -7.32
N GLY A 382 -3.39 26.24 -8.25
CA GLY A 382 -4.79 26.58 -8.03
C GLY A 382 -5.65 25.42 -7.56
N VAL A 383 -5.12 24.20 -7.43
CA VAL A 383 -5.91 23.07 -6.94
C VAL A 383 -6.26 23.25 -5.46
N SER A 384 -7.53 23.02 -5.16
CA SER A 384 -8.08 23.07 -3.80
C SER A 384 -8.01 21.72 -3.11
N ALA A 385 -8.05 21.71 -1.78
CA ALA A 385 -8.15 20.47 -1.02
C ALA A 385 -9.45 19.73 -1.35
N GLU A 386 -9.37 18.41 -1.47
CA GLU A 386 -10.53 17.54 -1.62
C GLU A 386 -11.29 17.40 -0.29
N ARG A 387 -12.60 17.23 -0.37
CA ARG A 387 -13.42 16.70 0.70
C ARG A 387 -14.12 15.42 0.28
N SER A 388 -14.35 14.55 1.23
CA SER A 388 -15.15 13.34 1.00
C SER A 388 -16.08 13.07 2.16
N TYR A 389 -17.22 12.50 1.82
CA TYR A 389 -18.27 12.08 2.74
C TYR A 389 -18.67 10.66 2.38
N GLY A 390 -18.96 9.85 3.37
CA GLY A 390 -19.38 8.51 3.02
C GLY A 390 -19.92 7.68 4.17
N ALA A 391 -20.36 6.50 3.78
CA ALA A 391 -20.85 5.48 4.68
C ALA A 391 -20.28 4.12 4.27
N LYS A 392 -20.02 3.26 5.25
CA LYS A 392 -19.56 1.90 5.06
C LYS A 392 -20.34 0.94 5.92
N TYR A 393 -20.66 -0.21 5.35
CA TYR A 393 -21.15 -1.38 6.06
C TYR A 393 -20.13 -2.51 5.95
N SER A 394 -19.88 -3.20 7.06
CA SER A 394 -19.02 -4.39 7.11
C SER A 394 -19.74 -5.52 7.84
N LEU A 395 -19.61 -6.73 7.29
CA LEU A 395 -20.11 -7.95 7.89
C LEU A 395 -18.98 -8.99 7.90
N GLU A 396 -18.70 -9.56 9.07
CA GLU A 396 -17.71 -10.61 9.23
C GLU A 396 -18.35 -11.82 9.91
N HIS A 397 -17.99 -12.99 9.44
CA HIS A 397 -18.36 -14.27 10.04
C HIS A 397 -17.11 -15.11 10.22
N GLU A 398 -16.89 -15.59 11.45
CA GLU A 398 -15.80 -16.50 11.78
C GLU A 398 -16.35 -17.85 12.23
N GLY A 399 -16.07 -18.91 11.45
CA GLY A 399 -16.53 -20.26 11.70
C GLY A 399 -15.87 -21.26 10.74
N LYS A 400 -16.60 -22.32 10.34
CA LYS A 400 -16.14 -23.23 9.28
C LYS A 400 -15.93 -22.51 7.94
N TRP A 401 -16.69 -21.46 7.72
CA TRP A 401 -16.51 -20.47 6.68
C TRP A 401 -16.06 -19.17 7.33
N THR A 402 -15.02 -18.56 6.82
CA THR A 402 -14.70 -17.16 7.11
C THR A 402 -15.27 -16.33 5.96
N ILE A 403 -16.21 -15.44 6.27
CA ILE A 403 -16.86 -14.56 5.29
C ILE A 403 -16.60 -13.13 5.71
N ARG A 404 -16.20 -12.31 4.76
CA ARG A 404 -16.06 -10.85 4.91
C ARG A 404 -16.76 -10.16 3.77
N PHE A 405 -17.65 -9.27 4.12
CA PHE A 405 -18.35 -8.42 3.17
C PHE A 405 -18.19 -6.97 3.59
N THR A 406 -17.87 -6.09 2.65
CA THR A 406 -17.87 -4.64 2.89
C THR A 406 -18.53 -3.93 1.73
N SER A 407 -19.22 -2.83 2.03
CA SER A 407 -19.77 -1.91 1.04
C SER A 407 -19.47 -0.48 1.48
N ASP A 408 -18.71 0.24 0.67
CA ASP A 408 -18.35 1.64 0.85
C ASP A 408 -19.08 2.50 -0.18
N GLN A 409 -19.69 3.60 0.27
CA GLN A 409 -20.34 4.60 -0.56
C GLN A 409 -19.73 5.95 -0.25
N LEU A 410 -19.15 6.61 -1.26
CA LEU A 410 -18.35 7.81 -1.07
C LEU A 410 -18.74 8.88 -2.08
N TYR A 411 -18.89 10.08 -1.57
CA TYR A 411 -19.06 11.30 -2.36
C TYR A 411 -17.83 12.19 -2.14
N TYR A 412 -17.17 12.55 -3.21
CA TYR A 412 -16.05 13.49 -3.22
C TYR A 412 -16.53 14.86 -3.71
N ASP A 413 -16.10 15.87 -2.99
CA ASP A 413 -16.19 17.26 -3.40
C ASP A 413 -14.79 17.77 -3.71
N GLN A 414 -14.60 18.42 -4.86
CA GLN A 414 -13.33 18.93 -5.35
C GLN A 414 -12.24 17.85 -5.52
N MET A 415 -12.61 16.65 -5.98
CA MET A 415 -11.64 15.55 -6.20
C MET A 415 -10.53 15.98 -7.15
N ILE A 416 -9.27 15.83 -6.75
CA ILE A 416 -8.11 16.15 -7.59
C ILE A 416 -7.81 14.95 -8.50
N GLN A 417 -7.72 15.21 -9.79
CA GLN A 417 -7.37 14.21 -10.80
C GLN A 417 -6.39 14.80 -11.82
N TRP A 418 -5.36 14.02 -12.15
CA TRP A 418 -4.51 14.32 -13.28
C TRP A 418 -5.28 14.06 -14.57
N ALA A 419 -5.20 15.01 -15.50
CA ALA A 419 -5.90 14.95 -16.74
C ALA A 419 -5.09 15.66 -17.85
N PRO A 420 -5.20 15.21 -19.12
CA PRO A 420 -4.61 15.93 -20.23
C PRO A 420 -5.15 17.36 -20.31
N GLY A 421 -4.25 18.34 -20.31
CA GLY A 421 -4.56 19.72 -20.60
C GLY A 421 -4.76 19.97 -22.10
N SER A 422 -5.14 21.19 -22.47
CA SER A 422 -5.30 21.59 -23.88
C SER A 422 -3.97 21.60 -24.66
N ASP A 423 -2.85 21.69 -23.97
CA ASP A 423 -1.48 21.67 -24.49
C ASP A 423 -0.89 20.24 -24.58
N GLY A 424 -1.68 19.20 -24.20
CA GLY A 424 -1.26 17.81 -24.18
C GLY A 424 -0.50 17.40 -22.92
N ASN A 425 -0.12 18.33 -22.05
CA ASN A 425 0.49 18.01 -20.76
C ASN A 425 -0.56 17.52 -19.77
N TRP A 426 -0.17 16.57 -18.91
CA TRP A 426 -1.01 16.16 -17.81
C TRP A 426 -0.96 17.21 -16.70
N THR A 427 -2.13 17.70 -16.28
CA THR A 427 -2.29 18.69 -15.23
C THR A 427 -3.31 18.22 -14.18
N PRO A 428 -3.08 18.46 -12.89
CA PRO A 428 -4.07 18.18 -11.86
C PRO A 428 -5.19 19.22 -11.89
N GLN A 429 -6.41 18.74 -11.80
CA GLN A 429 -7.63 19.54 -11.81
C GLN A 429 -8.58 19.05 -10.72
N ASN A 430 -9.35 19.95 -10.13
CA ASN A 430 -10.46 19.57 -9.27
C ASN A 430 -11.69 19.23 -10.12
N TYR A 431 -12.26 18.05 -9.91
CA TYR A 431 -13.62 17.72 -10.31
C TYR A 431 -14.55 18.16 -9.20
N TYR A 432 -15.63 18.88 -9.52
CA TYR A 432 -16.52 19.39 -8.51
C TYR A 432 -17.15 18.29 -7.69
N SER A 433 -17.58 17.20 -8.32
CA SER A 433 -18.08 16.06 -7.57
C SER A 433 -17.90 14.73 -8.28
N VAL A 434 -17.59 13.71 -7.48
CA VAL A 434 -17.45 12.32 -7.92
C VAL A 434 -18.09 11.41 -6.89
N TYR A 435 -18.88 10.46 -7.35
CA TYR A 435 -19.41 9.38 -6.53
C TYR A 435 -18.65 8.10 -6.78
N THR A 436 -18.31 7.36 -5.72
CA THR A 436 -17.72 6.01 -5.82
C THR A 436 -18.44 5.04 -4.91
N SER A 437 -18.61 3.82 -5.40
CA SER A 437 -19.15 2.69 -4.66
C SER A 437 -18.20 1.51 -4.79
N THR A 438 -17.84 0.90 -3.67
CA THR A 438 -16.97 -0.29 -3.64
C THR A 438 -17.61 -1.37 -2.80
N THR A 439 -17.74 -2.56 -3.36
CA THR A 439 -18.24 -3.73 -2.66
C THR A 439 -17.20 -4.84 -2.72
N TYR A 440 -16.82 -5.38 -1.58
CA TYR A 440 -15.89 -6.49 -1.43
C TYR A 440 -16.57 -7.69 -0.81
N LEU A 441 -16.25 -8.87 -1.32
CA LEU A 441 -16.61 -10.16 -0.73
C LEU A 441 -15.38 -11.05 -0.66
N GLY A 442 -15.03 -11.49 0.53
CA GLY A 442 -13.99 -12.50 0.80
C GLY A 442 -14.61 -13.73 1.45
N VAL A 443 -14.29 -14.91 0.94
CA VAL A 443 -14.76 -16.19 1.46
C VAL A 443 -13.58 -17.15 1.57
N GLN A 444 -13.40 -17.74 2.73
CA GLN A 444 -12.36 -18.75 2.96
C GLN A 444 -12.94 -20.00 3.62
N ARG A 445 -12.43 -21.17 3.23
CA ARG A 445 -12.78 -22.42 3.84
C ARG A 445 -11.66 -23.46 3.68
N LYS A 446 -11.43 -24.27 4.71
CA LYS A 446 -10.64 -25.51 4.59
C LYS A 446 -11.57 -26.68 4.31
N ILE A 447 -11.35 -27.40 3.19
CA ILE A 447 -12.08 -28.59 2.76
C ILE A 447 -11.03 -29.71 2.68
N TRP A 448 -11.10 -30.69 3.59
CA TRP A 448 -10.07 -31.71 3.78
C TRP A 448 -8.67 -31.07 3.97
N GLN A 449 -7.75 -31.36 3.07
CA GLN A 449 -6.37 -30.83 3.07
C GLN A 449 -6.21 -29.58 2.19
N GLN A 450 -7.30 -29.11 1.57
CA GLN A 450 -7.30 -27.95 0.70
C GLN A 450 -7.81 -26.71 1.43
N LYS A 451 -7.09 -25.62 1.30
CA LYS A 451 -7.55 -24.30 1.72
C LYS A 451 -7.99 -23.51 0.49
N HIS A 452 -9.24 -23.13 0.47
CA HIS A 452 -9.84 -22.33 -0.58
C HIS A 452 -10.03 -20.90 -0.07
N ALA A 453 -9.61 -19.92 -0.87
CA ALA A 453 -9.83 -18.51 -0.61
C ALA A 453 -10.30 -17.83 -1.90
N PHE A 454 -11.45 -17.21 -1.86
CA PHE A 454 -11.99 -16.39 -2.94
C PHE A 454 -12.20 -14.98 -2.43
N ASN A 455 -11.73 -14.00 -3.17
CA ASN A 455 -12.05 -12.61 -2.90
C ASN A 455 -12.36 -11.87 -4.20
N THR A 456 -13.33 -10.97 -4.13
CA THR A 456 -13.75 -10.16 -5.25
C THR A 456 -14.12 -8.76 -4.81
N THR A 457 -13.79 -7.79 -5.65
CA THR A 457 -14.09 -6.38 -5.44
C THR A 457 -14.79 -5.83 -6.68
N HIS A 458 -15.99 -5.32 -6.48
CA HIS A 458 -16.72 -4.55 -7.49
C HIS A 458 -16.55 -3.06 -7.18
N GLN A 459 -16.17 -2.28 -8.18
CA GLN A 459 -15.95 -0.84 -8.08
C GLN A 459 -16.80 -0.11 -9.13
N TYR A 460 -17.44 0.95 -8.70
CA TYR A 460 -18.17 1.87 -9.56
C TYR A 460 -17.77 3.29 -9.19
N SER A 461 -17.44 4.11 -10.18
CA SER A 461 -17.15 5.53 -9.99
C SER A 461 -17.87 6.33 -11.05
N ARG A 462 -18.41 7.48 -10.68
CA ARG A 462 -19.14 8.35 -11.60
C ARG A 462 -18.79 9.81 -11.35
N ILE A 463 -18.38 10.50 -12.38
CA ILE A 463 -18.21 11.96 -12.37
C ILE A 463 -19.60 12.57 -12.40
N LEU A 464 -19.96 13.33 -11.39
CA LEU A 464 -21.28 13.94 -11.27
C LEU A 464 -21.30 15.37 -11.78
N ASP A 465 -20.19 16.11 -11.56
CA ASP A 465 -20.04 17.49 -11.98
C ASP A 465 -18.58 17.84 -12.23
N VAL A 466 -18.34 18.79 -13.12
CA VAL A 466 -17.01 19.30 -13.52
C VAL A 466 -17.06 20.79 -13.81
N ALA A 467 -15.90 21.46 -13.82
CA ALA A 467 -15.80 22.82 -14.33
C ALA A 467 -16.31 22.91 -15.78
N SER A 468 -16.96 23.99 -16.12
CA SER A 468 -17.85 24.23 -17.28
C SER A 468 -17.36 23.78 -18.67
N ASN A 469 -16.07 23.58 -18.88
CA ASN A 469 -15.51 23.27 -20.20
C ASN A 469 -15.39 21.76 -20.51
N ASN A 470 -15.79 20.87 -19.61
CA ASN A 470 -15.61 19.41 -19.72
C ASN A 470 -16.90 18.62 -19.51
N SER A 471 -18.06 19.18 -19.88
CA SER A 471 -19.37 18.55 -19.64
C SER A 471 -19.54 17.17 -20.30
N ASN A 472 -18.75 16.83 -21.32
CA ASN A 472 -18.77 15.54 -22.02
C ASN A 472 -18.32 14.36 -21.14
N ILE A 473 -17.66 14.61 -20.00
CA ILE A 473 -17.23 13.56 -19.06
C ILE A 473 -18.19 13.34 -17.89
N ILE A 474 -19.23 14.18 -17.76
CA ILE A 474 -20.27 13.99 -16.76
C ILE A 474 -20.97 12.64 -16.99
N GLY A 475 -21.15 11.88 -15.91
CA GLY A 475 -21.74 10.55 -15.96
C GLY A 475 -20.75 9.44 -16.33
N LYS A 476 -19.50 9.77 -16.69
CA LYS A 476 -18.46 8.82 -17.07
C LYS A 476 -17.76 8.24 -15.84
N GLN A 477 -17.14 7.08 -16.03
CA GLN A 477 -16.33 6.40 -15.03
C GLN A 477 -14.92 7.00 -14.99
N LEU A 478 -14.29 7.02 -13.82
CA LEU A 478 -12.88 7.37 -13.69
C LEU A 478 -11.99 6.36 -14.43
N ILE A 479 -10.91 6.87 -15.05
CA ILE A 479 -9.99 6.06 -15.86
C ILE A 479 -9.13 5.11 -15.02
N TYR A 480 -8.64 4.03 -15.66
CA TYR A 480 -7.76 3.01 -15.07
C TYR A 480 -8.31 2.33 -13.81
N ARG A 481 -9.63 2.27 -13.66
CA ARG A 481 -10.30 1.57 -12.56
C ARG A 481 -11.10 0.39 -13.09
N PRO A 482 -10.72 -0.85 -12.74
CA PRO A 482 -11.48 -2.03 -13.14
C PRO A 482 -12.82 -2.05 -12.40
N ALA A 483 -13.91 -2.30 -13.11
CA ALA A 483 -15.23 -2.44 -12.48
C ALA A 483 -15.29 -3.70 -11.59
N LEU A 484 -14.53 -4.73 -11.93
CA LEU A 484 -14.48 -6.00 -11.19
C LEU A 484 -13.06 -6.53 -11.12
N GLN A 485 -12.64 -6.92 -9.94
CA GLN A 485 -11.43 -7.70 -9.68
C GLN A 485 -11.79 -8.95 -8.88
N ALA A 486 -11.13 -10.06 -9.15
CA ALA A 486 -11.30 -11.28 -8.38
C ALA A 486 -9.99 -12.07 -8.28
N VAL A 487 -9.79 -12.72 -7.15
CA VAL A 487 -8.67 -13.62 -6.91
C VAL A 487 -9.22 -14.89 -6.26
N TYR A 488 -8.83 -16.05 -6.80
CA TYR A 488 -9.16 -17.34 -6.24
C TYR A 488 -7.88 -18.14 -6.00
N THR A 489 -7.69 -18.60 -4.77
CA THR A 489 -6.51 -19.37 -4.36
C THR A 489 -6.92 -20.72 -3.82
N ILE A 490 -6.23 -21.77 -4.26
CA ILE A 490 -6.31 -23.12 -3.71
C ILE A 490 -4.91 -23.47 -3.20
N GLU A 491 -4.80 -23.85 -1.94
CA GLU A 491 -3.59 -24.41 -1.35
C GLU A 491 -3.85 -25.87 -0.98
N GLN A 492 -2.98 -26.77 -1.43
CA GLN A 492 -3.03 -28.20 -1.13
C GLN A 492 -1.79 -28.61 -0.35
N GLU A 493 -2.00 -29.08 0.88
CA GLU A 493 -0.93 -29.74 1.64
C GLU A 493 -0.70 -31.13 1.02
N LEU A 494 0.55 -31.42 0.63
CA LEU A 494 1.00 -32.70 0.10
C LEU A 494 1.88 -33.39 1.15
N PRO A 495 2.10 -34.72 1.04
CA PRO A 495 3.04 -35.43 1.93
C PRO A 495 4.44 -34.78 1.95
N VAL A 496 4.85 -34.17 0.84
CA VAL A 496 6.08 -33.41 0.70
C VAL A 496 5.73 -32.04 0.13
N GLY A 497 5.68 -31.02 1.00
CA GLY A 497 5.49 -29.63 0.60
C GLY A 497 4.05 -29.19 0.42
N THR A 498 3.87 -28.02 -0.16
CA THR A 498 2.57 -27.37 -0.40
C THR A 498 2.48 -26.90 -1.84
N LEU A 499 1.40 -27.25 -2.50
CA LEU A 499 1.07 -26.78 -3.84
C LEU A 499 0.03 -25.66 -3.76
N MET A 500 0.22 -24.59 -4.52
CA MET A 500 -0.74 -23.49 -4.62
C MET A 500 -1.06 -23.20 -6.09
N LEU A 501 -2.32 -22.99 -6.37
CA LEU A 501 -2.83 -22.45 -7.63
C LEU A 501 -3.60 -21.16 -7.31
N ARG A 502 -3.33 -20.08 -8.05
CA ARG A 502 -4.01 -18.80 -7.87
C ARG A 502 -4.44 -18.23 -9.21
N GLY A 503 -5.73 -18.01 -9.36
CA GLY A 503 -6.32 -17.37 -10.53
C GLY A 503 -6.68 -15.93 -10.23
N TYR A 504 -6.47 -15.05 -11.21
CA TYR A 504 -6.76 -13.63 -11.16
C TYR A 504 -7.70 -13.23 -12.29
N TYR A 505 -8.54 -12.27 -12.02
CA TYR A 505 -9.38 -11.59 -13.00
C TYR A 505 -9.38 -10.10 -12.72
N THR A 506 -9.14 -9.30 -13.78
CA THR A 506 -9.27 -7.85 -13.77
C THR A 506 -10.16 -7.44 -14.93
N GLY A 507 -11.26 -6.78 -14.65
CA GLY A 507 -12.23 -6.34 -15.64
C GLY A 507 -11.70 -5.23 -16.57
N LEU A 508 -12.52 -4.85 -17.52
CA LEU A 508 -12.28 -3.74 -18.44
C LEU A 508 -11.97 -2.45 -17.70
N ARG A 509 -11.04 -1.65 -18.23
CA ARG A 509 -10.64 -0.34 -17.73
C ARG A 509 -10.64 0.69 -18.85
N HIS A 510 -11.38 1.78 -18.64
CA HIS A 510 -11.32 2.93 -19.54
C HIS A 510 -9.99 3.66 -19.37
N THR A 511 -9.38 4.07 -20.47
CA THR A 511 -8.14 4.86 -20.47
C THR A 511 -8.39 6.32 -20.88
N LEU A 512 -9.51 6.58 -21.56
CA LEU A 512 -9.94 7.91 -21.97
C LEU A 512 -11.04 8.45 -21.07
N ARG A 513 -11.01 9.75 -20.77
CA ARG A 513 -11.92 10.42 -19.81
C ARG A 513 -13.40 10.36 -20.23
N ASP A 514 -13.66 10.40 -21.52
CA ASP A 514 -15.01 10.30 -22.11
C ASP A 514 -15.50 8.84 -22.19
N ASN A 515 -14.67 7.89 -21.72
CA ASN A 515 -14.89 6.45 -21.81
C ASN A 515 -15.09 5.95 -23.25
N ALA A 516 -14.45 6.60 -24.23
CA ALA A 516 -14.42 6.10 -25.59
C ALA A 516 -13.71 4.73 -25.63
N ARG A 517 -14.36 3.75 -26.25
CA ARG A 517 -13.90 2.35 -26.23
C ARG A 517 -12.62 2.08 -27.04
N THR A 518 -12.22 3.00 -27.88
CA THR A 518 -11.02 2.86 -28.74
C THR A 518 -9.73 2.73 -27.95
N GLY A 519 -9.71 3.19 -26.70
CA GLY A 519 -8.54 3.12 -25.81
C GLY A 519 -8.67 2.12 -24.68
N ASP A 520 -9.78 1.38 -24.57
CA ASP A 520 -10.04 0.50 -23.43
C ASP A 520 -8.99 -0.59 -23.29
N LEU A 521 -8.54 -0.80 -22.04
CA LEU A 521 -7.83 -2.01 -21.68
C LEU A 521 -8.84 -3.13 -21.46
N PRO A 522 -8.78 -4.23 -22.24
CA PRO A 522 -9.72 -5.34 -22.12
C PRO A 522 -9.61 -6.02 -20.76
N ALA A 523 -10.63 -6.79 -20.41
CA ALA A 523 -10.56 -7.69 -19.27
C ALA A 523 -9.43 -8.71 -19.47
N GLN A 524 -8.75 -9.04 -18.39
CA GLN A 524 -7.61 -9.96 -18.40
C GLN A 524 -7.72 -10.96 -17.26
N SER A 525 -7.28 -12.18 -17.50
CA SER A 525 -7.17 -13.23 -16.50
C SER A 525 -5.89 -14.01 -16.68
N TRP A 526 -5.31 -14.45 -15.57
CA TRP A 526 -4.10 -15.27 -15.58
C TRP A 526 -4.08 -16.19 -14.36
N VAL A 527 -3.19 -17.16 -14.38
CA VAL A 527 -3.05 -18.15 -13.31
C VAL A 527 -1.58 -18.28 -12.94
N ASP A 528 -1.30 -18.31 -11.63
CA ASP A 528 0.00 -18.60 -11.07
C ASP A 528 -0.01 -19.99 -10.41
N LEU A 529 1.12 -20.67 -10.47
CA LEU A 529 1.37 -21.94 -9.82
C LEU A 529 2.59 -21.81 -8.93
N ALA A 530 2.53 -22.30 -7.69
CA ALA A 530 3.69 -22.34 -6.80
C ALA A 530 3.77 -23.67 -6.06
N TYR A 531 5.00 -24.14 -5.83
CA TYR A 531 5.27 -25.32 -5.04
C TYR A 531 6.38 -25.05 -4.03
N SER A 532 6.08 -25.27 -2.74
CA SER A 532 7.01 -25.07 -1.64
C SER A 532 7.45 -26.40 -1.04
N LEU A 533 8.74 -26.54 -0.84
CA LEU A 533 9.40 -27.66 -0.17
C LEU A 533 10.14 -27.19 1.06
N SER A 534 10.10 -27.94 2.14
CA SER A 534 10.94 -27.71 3.32
C SER A 534 11.76 -28.94 3.63
N SER A 535 13.02 -28.74 4.03
CA SER A 535 13.86 -29.84 4.53
C SER A 535 13.28 -30.42 5.81
N LYS A 536 13.60 -31.67 6.15
CA LYS A 536 13.18 -32.34 7.39
C LYS A 536 13.58 -31.54 8.64
N SER A 537 14.74 -30.86 8.61
CA SER A 537 15.21 -29.99 9.68
C SER A 537 14.52 -28.62 9.72
N LYS A 538 13.66 -28.30 8.76
CA LYS A 538 13.04 -26.98 8.53
C LYS A 538 14.04 -25.82 8.37
N ARG A 539 15.33 -26.15 8.19
CA ARG A 539 16.37 -25.15 7.95
C ARG A 539 16.32 -24.58 6.53
N TRP A 540 15.98 -25.40 5.55
CA TRP A 540 15.91 -25.02 4.16
C TRP A 540 14.47 -25.06 3.67
N GLN A 541 14.10 -24.04 2.91
CA GLN A 541 12.84 -23.99 2.17
C GLN A 541 13.16 -23.57 0.72
N TRP A 542 12.54 -24.25 -0.22
CA TRP A 542 12.59 -23.93 -1.64
C TRP A 542 11.17 -23.63 -2.10
N VAL A 543 11.00 -22.57 -2.88
CA VAL A 543 9.73 -22.23 -3.53
C VAL A 543 9.98 -22.06 -5.01
N PHE A 544 9.33 -22.88 -5.80
CA PHE A 544 9.27 -22.79 -7.25
C PHE A 544 7.94 -22.14 -7.61
N ARG A 545 7.98 -21.11 -8.45
CA ARG A 545 6.77 -20.43 -8.90
C ARG A 545 6.80 -20.24 -10.41
N ILE A 546 5.64 -20.38 -11.04
CA ILE A 546 5.41 -20.00 -12.43
C ILE A 546 4.31 -18.95 -12.37
N GLU A 547 4.64 -17.71 -12.64
CA GLU A 547 3.66 -16.65 -12.78
C GLU A 547 3.12 -16.64 -14.19
N ASN A 548 1.82 -16.36 -14.29
CA ASN A 548 1.12 -16.32 -15.57
C ASN A 548 1.36 -17.58 -16.42
N ILE A 549 1.10 -18.78 -15.86
CA ILE A 549 1.28 -20.07 -16.56
C ILE A 549 0.47 -20.12 -17.85
N THR A 550 -0.63 -19.37 -17.91
CA THR A 550 -1.51 -19.25 -19.08
C THR A 550 -0.87 -18.48 -20.24
N GLY A 551 0.21 -17.71 -19.98
CA GLY A 551 0.83 -16.82 -20.97
C GLY A 551 -0.09 -15.67 -21.40
N ALA A 552 -1.03 -15.26 -20.54
CA ALA A 552 -1.97 -14.19 -20.83
C ALA A 552 -1.25 -12.85 -21.07
N GLN A 553 -1.75 -12.08 -22.00
CA GLN A 553 -1.30 -10.72 -22.24
C GLN A 553 -1.83 -9.81 -21.14
N ARG A 554 -0.95 -9.12 -20.43
CA ARG A 554 -1.30 -8.28 -19.29
C ARG A 554 -0.77 -6.87 -19.48
N GLN A 555 -1.56 -5.87 -19.08
CA GLN A 555 -1.18 -4.46 -19.02
C GLN A 555 -1.87 -3.81 -17.81
N PHE A 556 -1.15 -3.00 -17.05
CA PHE A 556 -1.74 -2.12 -16.05
C PHE A 556 -1.98 -0.73 -16.64
N TYR A 557 -1.09 -0.27 -17.49
CA TYR A 557 -1.22 0.93 -18.31
C TYR A 557 -1.23 0.57 -19.79
N GLN A 558 -1.95 1.35 -20.57
CA GLN A 558 -2.03 1.17 -22.02
C GLN A 558 -0.64 1.29 -22.65
N TYR A 559 -0.30 0.35 -23.54
CA TYR A 559 1.00 0.26 -24.22
C TYR A 559 2.20 -0.05 -23.33
N TYR A 560 1.97 -0.51 -22.10
CA TYR A 560 3.01 -1.03 -21.20
C TYR A 560 2.74 -2.50 -20.90
N PRO A 561 3.25 -3.41 -21.74
CA PRO A 561 3.04 -4.84 -21.56
C PRO A 561 3.80 -5.36 -20.34
N MET A 562 3.18 -6.27 -19.61
CA MET A 562 3.84 -7.06 -18.58
C MET A 562 4.44 -8.33 -19.21
N PRO A 563 5.46 -8.96 -18.57
CA PRO A 563 6.02 -10.20 -19.06
C PRO A 563 4.95 -11.30 -19.21
N GLY A 564 5.17 -12.19 -20.15
CA GLY A 564 4.38 -13.39 -20.33
C GLY A 564 4.55 -14.34 -19.14
N ARG A 565 4.92 -15.59 -19.43
CA ARG A 565 5.22 -16.58 -18.38
C ARG A 565 6.57 -16.29 -17.73
N THR A 566 6.60 -16.18 -16.39
CA THR A 566 7.83 -15.94 -15.61
C THR A 566 8.07 -17.09 -14.64
N TYR A 567 9.31 -17.56 -14.56
CA TYR A 567 9.75 -18.63 -13.65
C TYR A 567 10.54 -18.01 -12.51
N LEU A 568 10.25 -18.44 -11.27
CA LEU A 568 10.90 -17.94 -10.07
C LEU A 568 11.39 -19.11 -9.22
N LEU A 569 12.58 -18.96 -8.67
CA LEU A 569 13.15 -19.86 -7.67
C LEU A 569 13.53 -19.03 -6.43
N ASN A 570 12.98 -19.41 -5.29
CA ASN A 570 13.36 -18.83 -4.00
C ASN A 570 13.94 -19.91 -3.10
N ILE A 571 15.08 -19.61 -2.50
CA ILE A 571 15.78 -20.49 -1.55
C ILE A 571 15.92 -19.72 -0.24
N LYS A 572 15.46 -20.31 0.86
CA LYS A 572 15.49 -19.74 2.20
C LYS A 572 16.22 -20.64 3.17
N LEU A 573 17.10 -20.04 3.95
CA LEU A 573 17.83 -20.67 5.05
C LEU A 573 17.43 -20.05 6.37
N HIS A 574 17.07 -20.89 7.34
CA HIS A 574 16.86 -20.53 8.75
C HIS A 574 18.03 -21.06 9.60
N SER A 575 18.56 -20.22 10.48
CA SER A 575 19.60 -20.62 11.43
C SER A 575 19.11 -20.40 12.87
#